data_ca16de1f6a6e8c733c77a0064f044784
#
_entry.id   ca16de1f6a6e8c733c77a0064f044784
#
_cell.length_a   1.000
_cell.length_b   1.000
_cell.length_c   1.000
_cell.angle_alpha   90.00
_cell.angle_beta   90.00
_cell.angle_gamma   90.00
#
_symmetry.space_group_name_H-M   'P 1'
#
loop_
_entity.id
_entity.type
_entity.pdbx_description
1 polymer ?
#
loop_
_entity_poly.entity_id
_entity_poly.type
_entity_poly.pdbx_seq_one_letter_code
_entity_poly.pdbx_strand_id
1 'polypeptide(L)'
;MLSNPFLALDIYVFYVYTEDGKQKEVSAYMPKTPKQIIKLLEQHGFVYVSANGSHAKYHNPTTGKTTIVPVHAKDLKVGTEKNILKQAGISE
;
A
#
# COMPACT_ATOMS: atom_id res chain seq x y z
N MET A 1 20.23 -11.09 0.38
CA MET A 1 19.35 -10.45 1.36
C MET A 1 17.94 -10.42 0.83
N LEU A 2 17.01 -10.73 1.64
CA LEU A 2 15.61 -10.72 1.22
C LEU A 2 15.15 -9.30 0.99
N SER A 3 14.36 -9.12 -0.05
CA SER A 3 13.73 -7.83 -0.30
C SER A 3 12.73 -7.52 0.80
N ASN A 4 12.44 -6.24 0.98
CA ASN A 4 11.43 -5.81 1.92
C ASN A 4 10.07 -6.37 1.47
N PRO A 5 9.40 -7.19 2.28
CA PRO A 5 8.12 -7.78 1.88
C PRO A 5 7.03 -6.73 1.62
N PHE A 6 7.15 -5.53 2.20
CA PHE A 6 6.16 -4.50 1.98
C PHE A 6 6.24 -3.88 0.59
N LEU A 7 7.39 -4.00 -0.07
CA LEU A 7 7.53 -3.49 -1.42
C LEU A 7 6.81 -4.36 -2.45
N ALA A 8 6.51 -5.60 -2.09
CA ALA A 8 5.88 -6.56 -2.98
C ALA A 8 4.37 -6.70 -2.74
N LEU A 9 3.78 -5.89 -1.85
CA LEU A 9 2.37 -6.06 -1.49
C LEU A 9 1.39 -5.73 -2.60
N ASP A 10 1.76 -4.87 -3.54
CA ASP A 10 0.84 -4.49 -4.62
C ASP A 10 0.93 -5.41 -5.82
N ILE A 11 1.96 -6.23 -5.91
CA ILE A 11 2.18 -7.07 -7.08
C ILE A 11 2.27 -8.51 -6.65
N TYR A 12 1.37 -9.33 -7.17
CA TYR A 12 1.36 -10.75 -6.93
C TYR A 12 1.90 -11.46 -8.17
N VAL A 13 2.75 -12.43 -7.94
CA VAL A 13 3.34 -13.22 -9.01
C VAL A 13 2.87 -14.66 -8.83
N PHE A 14 2.33 -15.23 -9.88
CA PHE A 14 1.91 -16.62 -9.87
C PHE A 14 2.19 -17.25 -11.24
N TYR A 15 2.11 -18.57 -11.30
CA TYR A 15 2.46 -19.31 -12.50
C TYR A 15 1.23 -20.02 -13.04
N VAL A 16 1.08 -20.00 -14.34
CA VAL A 16 0.02 -20.73 -15.03
C VAL A 16 0.65 -21.63 -16.08
N TYR A 17 -0.04 -22.72 -16.38
CA TYR A 17 0.39 -23.61 -17.45
C TYR A 17 -0.33 -23.22 -18.74
N THR A 18 0.42 -23.14 -19.82
CA THR A 18 -0.11 -22.87 -21.14
C THR A 18 -0.50 -24.18 -21.81
N GLU A 19 -1.16 -24.10 -22.96
CA GLU A 19 -1.63 -25.27 -23.68
C GLU A 19 -0.48 -26.19 -24.12
N ASP A 20 0.71 -25.63 -24.33
CA ASP A 20 1.89 -26.42 -24.71
C ASP A 20 2.56 -27.09 -23.50
N GLY A 21 1.94 -27.01 -22.32
CA GLY A 21 2.44 -27.60 -21.09
C GLY A 21 3.55 -26.84 -20.41
N LYS A 22 3.86 -25.66 -20.89
CA LYS A 22 4.92 -24.85 -20.30
C LYS A 22 4.36 -23.92 -19.23
N GLN A 23 5.17 -23.69 -18.21
CA GLN A 23 4.84 -22.79 -17.13
C GLN A 23 5.16 -21.35 -17.52
N LYS A 24 4.24 -20.44 -17.22
CA LYS A 24 4.41 -19.03 -17.51
C LYS A 24 4.18 -18.21 -16.26
N GLU A 25 5.07 -17.26 -16.00
CA GLU A 25 4.94 -16.33 -14.91
C GLU A 25 3.91 -15.23 -15.26
N VAL A 26 3.03 -14.95 -14.32
CA VAL A 26 2.01 -13.90 -14.48
C VAL A 26 2.10 -12.96 -13.29
N SER A 27 2.17 -11.66 -13.56
CA SER A 27 2.15 -10.63 -12.53
C SER A 27 0.84 -9.86 -12.62
N ALA A 28 0.28 -9.53 -11.47
CA ALA A 28 -0.95 -8.75 -11.41
C ALA A 28 -0.85 -7.70 -10.31
N TYR A 29 -1.30 -6.48 -10.63
CA TYR A 29 -1.42 -5.43 -9.63
C TYR A 29 -2.67 -5.69 -8.79
N MET A 30 -2.49 -5.66 -7.47
CA MET A 30 -3.60 -5.82 -6.53
C MET A 30 -3.70 -4.56 -5.69
N PRO A 31 -4.81 -3.80 -5.81
CA PRO A 31 -4.96 -2.57 -5.04
C PRO A 31 -5.04 -2.86 -3.55
N LYS A 32 -4.44 -1.99 -2.77
CA LYS A 32 -4.51 -2.07 -1.31
C LYS A 32 -5.84 -1.53 -0.80
N THR A 33 -6.32 -2.12 0.28
CA THR A 33 -7.44 -1.56 1.02
C THR A 33 -6.92 -0.46 1.96
N PRO A 34 -7.80 0.44 2.44
CA PRO A 34 -7.38 1.41 3.44
C PRO A 34 -6.74 0.78 4.67
N LYS A 35 -7.25 -0.35 5.14
CA LYS A 35 -6.67 -1.07 6.28
C LYS A 35 -5.23 -1.48 6.02
N GLN A 36 -4.95 -1.98 4.83
CA GLN A 36 -3.61 -2.41 4.47
C GLN A 36 -2.64 -1.24 4.41
N ILE A 37 -3.06 -0.12 3.84
CA ILE A 37 -2.19 1.07 3.77
C ILE A 37 -1.96 1.66 5.17
N ILE A 38 -2.98 1.65 6.03
CA ILE A 38 -2.84 2.11 7.42
C ILE A 38 -1.83 1.24 8.16
N LYS A 39 -1.93 -0.07 7.99
CA LYS A 39 -0.98 -0.98 8.64
C LYS A 39 0.45 -0.70 8.19
N LEU A 40 0.63 -0.45 6.90
CA LEU A 40 1.93 -0.11 6.35
C LEU A 40 2.45 1.21 6.95
N LEU A 41 1.59 2.21 7.05
CA LEU A 41 1.95 3.49 7.66
C LEU A 41 2.37 3.30 9.11
N GLU A 42 1.62 2.51 9.87
CA GLU A 42 1.94 2.26 11.28
C GLU A 42 3.29 1.56 11.43
N GLN A 43 3.61 0.64 10.52
CA GLN A 43 4.90 -0.03 10.52
C GLN A 43 6.06 0.91 10.24
N HIS A 44 5.78 2.03 9.60
CA HIS A 44 6.78 3.07 9.31
C HIS A 44 6.77 4.20 10.34
N GLY A 45 6.05 4.03 11.44
CA GLY A 45 6.09 4.99 12.54
C GLY A 45 5.00 6.04 12.49
N PHE A 46 4.02 5.91 11.61
CA PHE A 46 2.89 6.84 11.55
C PHE A 46 1.87 6.50 12.62
N VAL A 47 1.26 7.53 13.18
CA VAL A 47 0.22 7.38 14.20
C VAL A 47 -1.03 8.14 13.77
N TYR A 48 -2.17 7.64 14.18
CA TYR A 48 -3.46 8.27 13.93
C TYR A 48 -3.53 9.60 14.70
N VAL A 49 -3.97 10.64 14.03
CA VAL A 49 -4.13 11.96 14.65
C VAL A 49 -5.60 12.32 14.81
N SER A 50 -6.34 12.27 13.72
CA SER A 50 -7.74 12.68 13.72
C SER A 50 -8.41 12.19 12.46
N ALA A 51 -9.74 12.27 12.43
CA ALA A 51 -10.50 11.99 11.23
C ALA A 51 -11.48 13.13 10.97
N ASN A 52 -11.63 13.47 9.70
CA ASN A 52 -12.63 14.43 9.24
C ASN A 52 -13.51 13.69 8.23
N GLY A 53 -14.68 13.24 8.69
CA GLY A 53 -15.53 12.38 7.89
C GLY A 53 -14.84 11.06 7.59
N SER A 54 -14.71 10.74 6.32
CA SER A 54 -14.08 9.49 5.88
C SER A 54 -12.57 9.61 5.68
N HIS A 55 -11.98 10.75 6.01
CA HIS A 55 -10.54 10.97 5.82
C HIS A 55 -9.82 10.96 7.16
N ALA A 56 -8.93 9.99 7.34
CA ALA A 56 -8.13 9.86 8.56
C ALA A 56 -6.72 10.43 8.33
N LYS A 57 -6.26 11.24 9.27
CA LYS A 57 -4.95 11.86 9.22
C LYS A 57 -3.96 11.05 10.04
N TYR A 58 -2.84 10.72 9.42
CA TYR A 58 -1.73 10.00 10.05
C TYR A 58 -0.47 10.84 10.00
N HIS A 59 0.26 10.88 11.09
CA HIS A 59 1.45 11.70 11.23
C HIS A 59 2.61 10.87 11.77
N ASN A 60 3.80 11.09 11.24
CA ASN A 60 5.02 10.47 11.73
C ASN A 60 5.82 11.51 12.52
N PRO A 61 5.88 11.39 13.86
CA PRO A 61 6.60 12.38 14.67
C PRO A 61 8.11 12.34 14.46
N THR A 62 8.64 11.24 13.95
CA THR A 62 10.09 11.13 13.69
C THR A 62 10.49 11.89 12.43
N THR A 63 9.71 11.79 11.37
CA THR A 63 10.03 12.42 10.08
C THR A 63 9.31 13.76 9.88
N GLY A 64 8.25 14.01 10.65
CA GLY A 64 7.40 15.19 10.48
C GLY A 64 6.43 15.08 9.31
N LYS A 65 6.35 13.93 8.65
CA LYS A 65 5.48 13.76 7.49
C LYS A 65 4.06 13.41 7.91
N THR A 66 3.12 13.84 7.09
CA THR A 66 1.69 13.63 7.33
C THR A 66 1.04 13.14 6.05
N THR A 67 0.07 12.26 6.18
CA THR A 67 -0.72 11.79 5.04
C THR A 67 -2.17 11.57 5.45
N ILE A 68 -3.05 11.53 4.46
CA ILE A 68 -4.50 11.36 4.66
C ILE A 68 -4.94 10.09 3.95
N VAL A 69 -5.72 9.27 4.65
CA VAL A 69 -6.22 8.01 4.12
C VAL A 69 -7.74 8.02 4.07
N PRO A 70 -8.37 7.74 2.90
CA PRO A 70 -9.82 7.63 2.80
C PRO A 70 -10.27 6.27 3.36
N VAL A 71 -10.67 6.25 4.62
CA VAL A 71 -10.89 5.00 5.38
C VAL A 71 -12.16 4.25 5.00
N HIS A 72 -13.11 4.91 4.34
CA HIS A 72 -14.37 4.26 3.96
C HIS A 72 -14.36 3.72 2.52
N ALA A 73 -13.26 3.91 1.81
CA ALA A 73 -13.13 3.34 0.48
C ALA A 73 -12.99 1.81 0.58
N LYS A 74 -13.55 1.10 -0.39
CA LYS A 74 -13.41 -0.35 -0.44
C LYS A 74 -11.97 -0.72 -0.80
N ASP A 75 -11.48 -0.12 -1.89
CA ASP A 75 -10.11 -0.28 -2.35
C ASP A 75 -9.56 1.10 -2.70
N LEU A 76 -8.27 1.30 -2.55
CA LEU A 76 -7.64 2.54 -2.95
C LEU A 76 -7.32 2.51 -4.44
N LYS A 77 -7.65 3.58 -5.13
CA LYS A 77 -7.21 3.75 -6.52
C LYS A 77 -5.69 3.85 -6.53
N VAL A 78 -5.07 3.40 -7.62
CA VAL A 78 -3.61 3.38 -7.72
C VAL A 78 -3.01 4.77 -7.51
N GLY A 79 -3.63 5.82 -8.06
CA GLY A 79 -3.16 7.19 -7.87
C GLY A 79 -3.26 7.65 -6.43
N THR A 80 -4.35 7.29 -5.74
CA THR A 80 -4.54 7.63 -4.33
C THR A 80 -3.51 6.91 -3.46
N GLU A 81 -3.31 5.63 -3.70
CA GLU A 81 -2.32 4.84 -2.98
C GLU A 81 -0.92 5.43 -3.14
N LYS A 82 -0.54 5.75 -4.38
CA LYS A 82 0.78 6.34 -4.65
C LYS A 82 0.94 7.70 -3.98
N ASN A 83 -0.11 8.51 -3.97
CA ASN A 83 -0.06 9.80 -3.28
C ASN A 83 0.14 9.65 -1.78
N ILE A 84 -0.56 8.71 -1.16
CA ILE A 84 -0.40 8.45 0.27
C ILE A 84 1.04 8.07 0.58
N LEU A 85 1.58 7.14 -0.17
CA LEU A 85 2.95 6.67 0.03
C LEU A 85 3.98 7.77 -0.24
N LYS A 86 3.74 8.57 -1.26
CA LYS A 86 4.61 9.70 -1.57
C LYS A 86 4.62 10.73 -0.44
N GLN A 87 3.44 11.09 0.07
CA GLN A 87 3.33 12.02 1.19
C GLN A 87 3.99 11.46 2.45
N ALA A 88 3.90 10.16 2.63
CA ALA A 88 4.51 9.48 3.76
C ALA A 88 6.02 9.29 3.60
N GLY A 89 6.56 9.51 2.41
CA GLY A 89 7.97 9.28 2.14
C GLY A 89 8.34 7.81 2.08
N ILE A 90 7.38 6.95 1.79
CA ILE A 90 7.59 5.51 1.69
C ILE A 90 7.82 5.15 0.23
N SER A 91 8.96 4.55 -0.05
CA SER A 91 9.27 4.05 -1.39
C SER A 91 8.82 2.62 -1.55
N GLU A 92 8.39 2.29 -2.74
CA GLU A 92 8.06 0.90 -3.07
C GLU A 92 8.98 0.36 -4.13
#